data_c0b0388a065f7f9f4812387e41cbfe85
#
_entry.id   c0b0388a065f7f9f4812387e41cbfe85
#
_cell.length_a   1.000
_cell.length_b   1.000
_cell.length_c   1.000
_cell.angle_alpha   90.00
_cell.angle_beta   90.00
_cell.angle_gamma   90.00
#
_symmetry.space_group_name_H-M   'P 1'
#
loop_
_entity.id
_entity.type
_entity.pdbx_description
1 polymer ?
#
loop_
_entity_poly.entity_id
_entity_poly.type
_entity_poly.pdbx_seq_one_letter_code
_entity_poly.pdbx_strand_id
1 'polypeptide(L)'
;MQEIKKSTIAEIRERFDNDVERFSNLDTGQLTTIDAKISLELITEAAKRIVPNAEQLLDIGCGAGNYSLKMLSKLPNLECTLVDLSGPMLNKAFERLSEETHKKIQLVKGDVREVPLKQNHFDIILAGAVLHHLRDDQDWEATFKKIYDLLKPGGCFMISDLITQDTEILSEYTWERYGDYLEGLGGKDYRKKVLDYVAMEDSPRSMNYQLDLMKKVGFQKVEILHKNMCFGAFGGIK
;
A
#
# COMPACT_ATOMS: atom_id res chain seq x y z
N MET A 1 26.45 -1.60 -15.47
CA MET A 1 25.45 -0.55 -15.19
C MET A 1 25.89 0.18 -13.93
N GLN A 2 25.87 1.52 -13.90
CA GLN A 2 26.07 2.24 -12.63
C GLN A 2 24.89 1.89 -11.69
N GLU A 3 25.23 1.50 -10.47
CA GLU A 3 24.24 1.20 -9.44
C GLU A 3 23.46 2.50 -9.12
N ILE A 4 22.16 2.48 -9.35
CA ILE A 4 21.30 3.65 -9.08
C ILE A 4 21.24 3.83 -7.57
N LYS A 5 21.73 4.98 -7.08
CA LYS A 5 21.64 5.32 -5.66
C LYS A 5 20.17 5.48 -5.27
N LYS A 6 19.72 4.67 -4.34
CA LYS A 6 18.34 4.74 -3.83
C LYS A 6 18.12 5.97 -2.92
N SER A 7 16.95 6.57 -3.02
CA SER A 7 16.52 7.65 -2.14
C SER A 7 16.47 7.20 -0.69
N THR A 8 16.81 8.09 0.21
CA THR A 8 16.67 7.89 1.66
C THR A 8 15.21 8.02 2.09
N ILE A 9 14.87 7.49 3.27
CA ILE A 9 13.53 7.66 3.87
C ILE A 9 13.17 9.15 4.02
N ALA A 10 14.16 10.00 4.32
CA ALA A 10 13.94 11.44 4.47
C ALA A 10 13.57 12.12 3.14
N GLU A 11 14.24 11.77 2.04
CA GLU A 11 13.94 12.27 0.69
C GLU A 11 12.56 11.80 0.21
N ILE A 12 12.21 10.54 0.46
CA ILE A 12 10.88 9.99 0.16
C ILE A 12 9.81 10.76 0.94
N ARG A 13 10.00 10.96 2.26
CA ARG A 13 9.09 11.72 3.09
C ARG A 13 8.90 13.16 2.58
N GLU A 14 10.00 13.87 2.28
CA GLU A 14 9.94 15.25 1.78
C GLU A 14 9.12 15.36 0.49
N ARG A 15 9.26 14.39 -0.42
CA ARG A 15 8.45 14.34 -1.64
C ARG A 15 6.97 14.19 -1.32
N PHE A 16 6.59 13.30 -0.41
CA PHE A 16 5.19 13.13 0.00
C PHE A 16 4.65 14.34 0.76
N ASP A 17 5.46 14.99 1.59
CA ASP A 17 5.06 16.22 2.30
C ASP A 17 4.65 17.34 1.31
N ASN A 18 5.23 17.36 0.10
CA ASN A 18 4.95 18.34 -0.94
C ASN A 18 3.84 17.96 -1.93
N ASP A 19 3.31 16.71 -1.87
CA ASP A 19 2.39 16.15 -2.88
C ASP A 19 0.98 15.84 -2.32
N VAL A 20 0.63 16.39 -1.15
CA VAL A 20 -0.60 16.05 -0.39
C VAL A 20 -1.86 16.25 -1.22
N GLU A 21 -2.00 17.38 -1.91
CA GLU A 21 -3.20 17.70 -2.70
C GLU A 21 -3.40 16.69 -3.84
N ARG A 22 -2.32 16.30 -4.51
CA ARG A 22 -2.39 15.29 -5.58
C ARG A 22 -2.90 13.95 -5.05
N PHE A 23 -2.37 13.48 -3.92
CA PHE A 23 -2.75 12.19 -3.33
C PHE A 23 -4.11 12.21 -2.63
N SER A 24 -4.64 13.39 -2.29
CA SER A 24 -5.98 13.54 -1.73
C SER A 24 -7.10 13.25 -2.73
N ASN A 25 -6.82 13.42 -4.01
CA ASN A 25 -7.77 13.17 -5.08
C ASN A 25 -7.50 11.80 -5.72
N LEU A 26 -8.49 10.89 -5.66
CA LEU A 26 -8.40 9.56 -6.24
C LEU A 26 -8.15 9.56 -7.76
N ASP A 27 -8.66 10.57 -8.46
CA ASP A 27 -8.52 10.64 -9.91
C ASP A 27 -7.14 11.11 -10.36
N THR A 28 -6.47 11.95 -9.56
CA THR A 28 -5.14 12.48 -9.89
C THR A 28 -4.01 11.76 -9.16
N GLY A 29 -4.23 11.36 -7.91
CA GLY A 29 -3.20 10.75 -7.06
C GLY A 29 -2.80 9.35 -7.49
N GLN A 30 -3.69 8.65 -8.19
CA GLN A 30 -3.47 7.26 -8.61
C GLN A 30 -3.43 7.09 -10.14
N LEU A 31 -3.29 8.16 -10.91
CA LEU A 31 -3.21 8.09 -12.38
C LEU A 31 -2.09 7.16 -12.88
N THR A 32 -0.98 7.11 -12.16
CA THR A 32 0.14 6.23 -12.49
C THR A 32 -0.09 4.76 -12.11
N THR A 33 -1.12 4.46 -11.31
CA THR A 33 -1.43 3.10 -10.86
C THR A 33 -2.51 2.50 -11.74
N ILE A 34 -2.14 1.53 -12.56
CA ILE A 34 -3.09 0.84 -13.45
C ILE A 34 -4.14 0.13 -12.60
N ASP A 35 -5.42 0.31 -12.96
CA ASP A 35 -6.58 -0.29 -12.28
C ASP A 35 -6.71 0.07 -10.79
N ALA A 36 -6.19 1.23 -10.37
CA ALA A 36 -6.20 1.65 -8.96
C ALA A 36 -7.60 1.61 -8.33
N LYS A 37 -8.63 2.10 -9.04
CA LYS A 37 -10.02 2.08 -8.55
C LYS A 37 -10.57 0.67 -8.38
N ILE A 38 -10.23 -0.24 -9.30
CA ILE A 38 -10.64 -1.66 -9.24
C ILE A 38 -9.95 -2.33 -8.05
N SER A 39 -8.64 -2.14 -7.91
CA SER A 39 -7.87 -2.70 -6.81
C SER A 39 -8.35 -2.20 -5.45
N LEU A 40 -8.62 -0.90 -5.31
CA LEU A 40 -9.20 -0.29 -4.10
C LEU A 40 -10.55 -0.94 -3.75
N GLU A 41 -11.45 -1.10 -4.72
CA GLU A 41 -12.75 -1.74 -4.52
C GLU A 41 -12.60 -3.20 -4.09
N LEU A 42 -11.76 -3.97 -4.80
CA LEU A 42 -11.59 -5.40 -4.54
C LEU A 42 -11.02 -5.69 -3.16
N ILE A 43 -9.94 -5.00 -2.74
CA ILE A 43 -9.33 -5.27 -1.44
C ILE A 43 -10.24 -4.84 -0.28
N THR A 44 -10.97 -3.74 -0.42
CA THR A 44 -11.86 -3.25 0.63
C THR A 44 -13.15 -4.09 0.73
N GLU A 45 -13.69 -4.56 -0.40
CA GLU A 45 -14.83 -5.47 -0.39
C GLU A 45 -14.44 -6.85 0.15
N ALA A 46 -13.27 -7.38 -0.24
CA ALA A 46 -12.77 -8.63 0.31
C ALA A 46 -12.58 -8.54 1.83
N ALA A 47 -11.95 -7.48 2.33
CA ALA A 47 -11.76 -7.25 3.77
C ALA A 47 -13.10 -7.23 4.52
N LYS A 48 -14.11 -6.49 4.01
CA LYS A 48 -15.46 -6.47 4.58
C LYS A 48 -16.11 -7.86 4.64
N ARG A 49 -15.96 -8.66 3.57
CA ARG A 49 -16.54 -10.02 3.51
C ARG A 49 -15.88 -10.99 4.44
N ILE A 50 -14.56 -10.86 4.63
CA ILE A 50 -13.79 -11.71 5.55
C ILE A 50 -14.10 -11.35 7.01
N VAL A 51 -14.14 -10.05 7.33
CA VAL A 51 -14.37 -9.55 8.70
C VAL A 51 -15.52 -8.54 8.72
N PRO A 52 -16.79 -9.00 8.56
CA PRO A 52 -17.95 -8.10 8.43
C PRO A 52 -18.25 -7.28 9.68
N ASN A 53 -17.77 -7.71 10.84
CA ASN A 53 -17.93 -7.04 12.13
C ASN A 53 -16.59 -6.44 12.62
N ALA A 54 -15.71 -6.04 11.73
CA ALA A 54 -14.44 -5.44 12.11
C ALA A 54 -14.65 -4.13 12.86
N GLU A 55 -13.87 -3.91 13.91
CA GLU A 55 -13.87 -2.70 14.72
C GLU A 55 -12.55 -1.93 14.63
N GLN A 56 -11.44 -2.59 14.29
CA GLN A 56 -10.08 -2.03 14.31
C GLN A 56 -9.44 -2.14 12.94
N LEU A 57 -9.18 -1.00 12.31
CA LEU A 57 -8.47 -0.87 11.04
C LEU A 57 -7.06 -0.31 11.28
N LEU A 58 -6.06 -0.89 10.63
CA LEU A 58 -4.74 -0.29 10.42
C LEU A 58 -4.54 -0.02 8.92
N ASP A 59 -4.21 1.21 8.59
CA ASP A 59 -3.84 1.62 7.22
C ASP A 59 -2.36 2.02 7.20
N ILE A 60 -1.54 1.22 6.55
CA ILE A 60 -0.07 1.37 6.47
C ILE A 60 0.28 2.17 5.23
N GLY A 61 1.01 3.29 5.41
CA GLY A 61 1.26 4.24 4.33
C GLY A 61 -0.04 4.86 3.85
N CYS A 62 -0.87 5.32 4.80
CA CYS A 62 -2.24 5.73 4.53
C CYS A 62 -2.36 6.91 3.56
N GLY A 63 -1.27 7.66 3.34
CA GLY A 63 -1.31 8.90 2.57
C GLY A 63 -2.42 9.83 3.05
N ALA A 64 -3.22 10.36 2.15
CA ALA A 64 -4.38 11.20 2.45
C ALA A 64 -5.66 10.39 2.82
N GLY A 65 -5.55 9.09 3.16
CA GLY A 65 -6.62 8.28 3.73
C GLY A 65 -7.60 7.64 2.73
N ASN A 66 -7.25 7.52 1.46
CA ASN A 66 -8.17 7.01 0.43
C ASN A 66 -8.71 5.60 0.72
N TYR A 67 -7.83 4.69 1.17
CA TYR A 67 -8.22 3.31 1.50
C TYR A 67 -9.06 3.25 2.76
N SER A 68 -8.70 4.02 3.79
CA SER A 68 -9.47 4.14 5.04
C SER A 68 -10.85 4.72 4.80
N LEU A 69 -11.00 5.78 3.98
CA LEU A 69 -12.30 6.34 3.60
C LEU A 69 -13.17 5.30 2.89
N LYS A 70 -12.57 4.54 1.97
CA LYS A 70 -13.30 3.46 1.29
C LYS A 70 -13.75 2.36 2.26
N MET A 71 -12.93 2.01 3.25
CA MET A 71 -13.33 1.06 4.30
C MET A 71 -14.47 1.61 5.16
N LEU A 72 -14.40 2.88 5.60
CA LEU A 72 -15.45 3.52 6.37
C LEU A 72 -16.79 3.55 5.63
N SER A 73 -16.79 3.76 4.30
CA SER A 73 -18.01 3.68 3.49
C SER A 73 -18.66 2.28 3.51
N LYS A 74 -17.90 1.23 3.81
CA LYS A 74 -18.36 -0.16 3.88
C LYS A 74 -18.60 -0.64 5.32
N LEU A 75 -17.83 -0.15 6.28
CA LEU A 75 -17.84 -0.49 7.69
C LEU A 75 -17.73 0.80 8.54
N PRO A 76 -18.83 1.53 8.75
CA PRO A 76 -18.82 2.89 9.33
C PRO A 76 -18.42 2.93 10.82
N ASN A 77 -18.37 1.78 11.49
CA ASN A 77 -18.04 1.69 12.90
C ASN A 77 -16.56 1.44 13.20
N LEU A 78 -15.69 1.44 12.19
CA LEU A 78 -14.26 1.22 12.38
C LEU A 78 -13.59 2.35 13.15
N GLU A 79 -12.78 1.98 14.13
CA GLU A 79 -11.70 2.81 14.65
C GLU A 79 -10.48 2.66 13.74
N CYS A 80 -9.89 3.78 13.32
CA CYS A 80 -8.82 3.80 12.34
C CYS A 80 -7.49 4.18 12.97
N THR A 81 -6.46 3.35 12.80
CA THR A 81 -5.06 3.71 13.07
C THR A 81 -4.38 3.96 11.71
N LEU A 82 -3.88 5.16 11.52
CA LEU A 82 -3.25 5.63 10.28
C LEU A 82 -1.75 5.77 10.50
N VAL A 83 -0.95 5.04 9.74
CA VAL A 83 0.53 5.11 9.80
C VAL A 83 1.05 5.70 8.51
N ASP A 84 1.85 6.76 8.61
CA ASP A 84 2.53 7.35 7.46
C ASP A 84 3.82 8.08 7.88
N LEU A 85 4.79 8.19 6.99
CA LEU A 85 6.02 8.97 7.17
C LEU A 85 5.73 10.49 7.15
N SER A 86 4.74 10.90 6.36
CA SER A 86 4.39 12.30 6.12
C SER A 86 3.36 12.80 7.14
N GLY A 87 3.76 13.81 7.93
CA GLY A 87 2.84 14.51 8.82
C GLY A 87 1.71 15.24 8.09
N PRO A 88 1.98 15.99 7.01
CA PRO A 88 0.94 16.60 6.18
C PRO A 88 -0.08 15.61 5.62
N MET A 89 0.36 14.41 5.16
CA MET A 89 -0.55 13.36 4.72
C MET A 89 -1.47 12.89 5.85
N LEU A 90 -0.91 12.59 7.03
CA LEU A 90 -1.70 12.18 8.21
C LEU A 90 -2.73 13.24 8.60
N ASN A 91 -2.35 14.52 8.60
CA ASN A 91 -3.27 15.61 8.91
C ASN A 91 -4.42 15.66 7.89
N LYS A 92 -4.10 15.51 6.60
CA LYS A 92 -5.12 15.50 5.54
C LYS A 92 -6.03 14.28 5.64
N ALA A 93 -5.48 13.10 5.95
CA ALA A 93 -6.27 11.90 6.19
C ALA A 93 -7.22 12.11 7.39
N PHE A 94 -6.71 12.66 8.50
CA PHE A 94 -7.53 12.94 9.68
C PHE A 94 -8.68 13.91 9.38
N GLU A 95 -8.41 15.01 8.69
CA GLU A 95 -9.44 15.97 8.26
C GLU A 95 -10.56 15.25 7.52
N ARG A 96 -10.22 14.50 6.47
CA ARG A 96 -11.18 13.81 5.61
C ARG A 96 -11.96 12.70 6.32
N LEU A 97 -11.27 11.89 7.15
CA LEU A 97 -11.94 10.81 7.89
C LEU A 97 -12.86 11.36 8.98
N SER A 98 -12.51 12.50 9.60
CA SER A 98 -13.33 13.12 10.65
C SER A 98 -14.68 13.64 10.14
N GLU A 99 -14.82 13.86 8.84
CA GLU A 99 -16.09 14.20 8.19
C GLU A 99 -16.99 12.96 8.04
N GLU A 100 -16.40 11.75 7.98
CA GLU A 100 -17.11 10.49 7.70
C GLU A 100 -17.42 9.65 8.95
N THR A 101 -16.69 9.87 10.06
CA THR A 101 -16.85 9.08 11.29
C THR A 101 -16.61 9.88 12.56
N HIS A 102 -17.38 9.52 13.62
CA HIS A 102 -17.13 9.99 14.98
C HIS A 102 -16.33 8.98 15.82
N LYS A 103 -15.90 7.87 15.21
CA LYS A 103 -15.07 6.88 15.87
C LYS A 103 -13.62 7.38 16.01
N LYS A 104 -12.86 6.71 16.86
CA LYS A 104 -11.48 7.10 17.11
C LYS A 104 -10.62 6.98 15.85
N ILE A 105 -9.87 8.04 15.55
CA ILE A 105 -8.84 8.08 14.53
C ILE A 105 -7.51 8.34 15.26
N GLN A 106 -6.59 7.39 15.16
CA GLN A 106 -5.24 7.50 15.74
C GLN A 106 -4.23 7.74 14.64
N LEU A 107 -3.47 8.83 14.74
CA LEU A 107 -2.37 9.14 13.83
C LEU A 107 -1.05 8.66 14.43
N VAL A 108 -0.27 7.93 13.63
CA VAL A 108 1.05 7.42 14.02
C VAL A 108 2.05 7.82 12.94
N LYS A 109 2.83 8.86 13.21
CA LYS A 109 3.87 9.32 12.28
C LYS A 109 5.12 8.47 12.42
N GLY A 110 5.53 7.82 11.34
CA GLY A 110 6.77 7.04 11.30
C GLY A 110 6.73 5.88 10.32
N ASP A 111 7.82 5.16 10.28
CA ASP A 111 7.97 3.94 9.51
C ASP A 111 7.24 2.77 10.21
N VAL A 112 6.44 2.03 9.47
CA VAL A 112 5.72 0.86 10.02
C VAL A 112 6.67 -0.16 10.66
N ARG A 113 7.90 -0.25 10.20
CA ARG A 113 8.94 -1.13 10.76
C ARG A 113 9.32 -0.76 12.19
N GLU A 114 9.27 0.53 12.55
CA GLU A 114 9.79 1.08 13.81
C GLU A 114 8.70 1.47 14.80
N VAL A 115 7.55 2.01 14.30
CA VAL A 115 6.50 2.51 15.18
C VAL A 115 5.91 1.42 16.09
N PRO A 116 5.72 1.70 17.39
CA PRO A 116 5.10 0.74 18.30
C PRO A 116 3.60 0.64 18.03
N LEU A 117 3.14 -0.56 17.68
CA LEU A 117 1.74 -0.89 17.44
C LEU A 117 1.34 -2.08 18.31
N LYS A 118 0.06 -2.12 18.68
CA LYS A 118 -0.46 -3.16 19.56
C LYS A 118 -0.62 -4.49 18.83
N GLN A 119 -0.03 -5.55 19.36
CA GLN A 119 -0.14 -6.91 18.82
C GLN A 119 -1.55 -7.48 19.02
N ASN A 120 -1.96 -8.39 18.11
CA ASN A 120 -3.28 -9.05 18.12
C ASN A 120 -4.44 -8.06 18.33
N HIS A 121 -4.40 -6.94 17.63
CA HIS A 121 -5.34 -5.84 17.85
C HIS A 121 -6.20 -5.51 16.64
N PHE A 122 -5.66 -5.60 15.45
CA PHE A 122 -6.35 -5.17 14.25
C PHE A 122 -7.15 -6.30 13.61
N ASP A 123 -8.36 -5.99 13.19
CA ASP A 123 -9.23 -6.89 12.44
C ASP A 123 -8.87 -6.88 10.96
N ILE A 124 -8.55 -5.68 10.45
CA ILE A 124 -8.18 -5.44 9.07
C ILE A 124 -6.89 -4.62 9.03
N ILE A 125 -5.92 -5.04 8.23
CA ILE A 125 -4.75 -4.23 7.88
C ILE A 125 -4.74 -4.01 6.37
N LEU A 126 -4.56 -2.77 5.95
CA LEU A 126 -4.41 -2.38 4.55
C LEU A 126 -3.01 -1.83 4.29
N ALA A 127 -2.50 -2.10 3.09
CA ALA A 127 -1.28 -1.49 2.55
C ALA A 127 -1.53 -1.15 1.08
N GLY A 128 -1.70 0.14 0.79
CA GLY A 128 -1.95 0.63 -0.56
C GLY A 128 -0.79 1.45 -1.09
N ALA A 129 -0.08 0.96 -2.12
CA ALA A 129 1.04 1.64 -2.77
C ALA A 129 2.15 2.06 -1.78
N VAL A 130 2.62 1.14 -0.94
CA VAL A 130 3.59 1.45 0.11
C VAL A 130 4.70 0.41 0.30
N LEU A 131 4.40 -0.90 0.11
CA LEU A 131 5.37 -1.95 0.43
C LEU A 131 6.54 -1.99 -0.55
N HIS A 132 6.35 -1.50 -1.77
CA HIS A 132 7.42 -1.38 -2.76
C HIS A 132 8.58 -0.46 -2.31
N HIS A 133 8.40 0.32 -1.24
CA HIS A 133 9.48 1.10 -0.62
C HIS A 133 10.38 0.29 0.33
N LEU A 134 10.01 -0.95 0.68
CA LEU A 134 10.88 -1.88 1.41
C LEU A 134 12.10 -2.24 0.55
N ARG A 135 13.29 -2.30 1.15
CA ARG A 135 14.54 -2.34 0.38
C ARG A 135 15.04 -3.75 0.09
N ASP A 136 15.26 -4.53 1.12
CA ASP A 136 15.86 -5.85 1.03
C ASP A 136 14.95 -6.94 1.63
N ASP A 137 15.37 -8.19 1.53
CA ASP A 137 14.58 -9.32 2.00
C ASP A 137 14.36 -9.28 3.52
N GLN A 138 15.32 -8.71 4.27
CA GLN A 138 15.17 -8.55 5.72
C GLN A 138 14.07 -7.56 6.07
N ASP A 139 14.01 -6.43 5.36
CA ASP A 139 12.92 -5.45 5.48
C ASP A 139 11.55 -6.08 5.19
N TRP A 140 11.47 -6.86 4.09
CA TRP A 140 10.24 -7.55 3.71
C TRP A 140 9.81 -8.58 4.76
N GLU A 141 10.71 -9.47 5.18
CA GLU A 141 10.42 -10.51 6.18
C GLU A 141 10.00 -9.90 7.53
N ALA A 142 10.73 -8.93 8.03
CA ALA A 142 10.42 -8.27 9.29
C ALA A 142 9.08 -7.53 9.25
N THR A 143 8.77 -6.83 8.14
CA THR A 143 7.50 -6.12 7.97
C THR A 143 6.33 -7.07 7.91
N PHE A 144 6.40 -8.15 7.10
CA PHE A 144 5.31 -9.12 7.00
C PHE A 144 5.08 -9.87 8.32
N LYS A 145 6.17 -10.22 9.04
CA LYS A 145 6.07 -10.83 10.37
C LYS A 145 5.39 -9.88 11.35
N LYS A 146 5.80 -8.61 11.37
CA LYS A 146 5.17 -7.59 12.22
C LYS A 146 3.68 -7.45 11.90
N ILE A 147 3.31 -7.33 10.63
CA ILE A 147 1.90 -7.22 10.20
C ILE A 147 1.09 -8.44 10.68
N TYR A 148 1.63 -9.64 10.52
CA TYR A 148 1.00 -10.87 11.02
C TYR A 148 0.76 -10.81 12.54
N ASP A 149 1.75 -10.36 13.32
CA ASP A 149 1.64 -10.27 14.77
C ASP A 149 0.63 -9.20 15.24
N LEU A 150 0.44 -8.15 14.45
CA LEU A 150 -0.54 -7.08 14.72
C LEU A 150 -1.99 -7.52 14.51
N LEU A 151 -2.25 -8.46 13.59
CA LEU A 151 -3.59 -8.97 13.31
C LEU A 151 -4.12 -9.84 14.44
N LYS A 152 -5.43 -9.73 14.70
CA LYS A 152 -6.19 -10.71 15.47
C LYS A 152 -6.28 -12.04 14.70
N PRO A 153 -6.43 -13.19 15.38
CA PRO A 153 -6.82 -14.44 14.72
C PRO A 153 -8.11 -14.24 13.91
N GLY A 154 -8.12 -14.69 12.65
CA GLY A 154 -9.23 -14.47 11.71
C GLY A 154 -9.25 -13.11 11.04
N GLY A 155 -8.36 -12.20 11.43
CA GLY A 155 -8.17 -10.92 10.75
C GLY A 155 -7.52 -11.07 9.37
N CYS A 156 -7.59 -10.03 8.55
CA CYS A 156 -7.04 -10.05 7.21
C CYS A 156 -6.06 -8.91 6.92
N PHE A 157 -5.07 -9.22 6.09
CA PHE A 157 -4.14 -8.26 5.50
C PHE A 157 -4.38 -8.16 4.00
N MET A 158 -4.69 -6.95 3.50
CA MET A 158 -4.97 -6.70 2.09
C MET A 158 -3.98 -5.70 1.51
N ILE A 159 -3.46 -6.02 0.34
CA ILE A 159 -2.41 -5.28 -0.37
C ILE A 159 -2.91 -4.86 -1.74
N SER A 160 -2.63 -3.61 -2.13
CA SER A 160 -2.72 -3.15 -3.51
C SER A 160 -1.43 -2.40 -3.83
N ASP A 161 -0.54 -2.98 -4.65
CA ASP A 161 0.81 -2.45 -4.76
C ASP A 161 1.45 -2.66 -6.13
N LEU A 162 2.57 -1.93 -6.32
CA LEU A 162 3.51 -2.13 -7.40
C LEU A 162 4.25 -3.46 -7.18
N ILE A 163 4.32 -4.28 -8.22
CA ILE A 163 4.98 -5.59 -8.19
C ILE A 163 5.92 -5.75 -9.40
N THR A 164 6.86 -6.67 -9.30
CA THR A 164 7.66 -7.14 -10.43
C THR A 164 7.25 -8.56 -10.86
N GLN A 165 7.94 -9.12 -11.84
CA GLN A 165 7.80 -10.53 -12.25
C GLN A 165 9.01 -11.32 -11.75
N ASP A 166 8.84 -12.64 -11.57
CA ASP A 166 9.95 -13.53 -11.15
C ASP A 166 10.97 -13.73 -12.27
N THR A 167 10.51 -13.70 -13.52
CA THR A 167 11.36 -13.89 -14.70
C THR A 167 11.80 -12.52 -15.22
N GLU A 168 13.12 -12.32 -15.37
CA GLU A 168 13.70 -11.05 -15.82
C GLU A 168 13.10 -10.56 -17.14
N ILE A 169 13.02 -11.44 -18.15
CA ILE A 169 12.46 -11.09 -19.45
C ILE A 169 10.99 -10.64 -19.38
N LEU A 170 10.18 -11.23 -18.47
CA LEU A 170 8.81 -10.81 -18.27
C LEU A 170 8.73 -9.54 -17.43
N SER A 171 9.66 -9.34 -16.51
CA SER A 171 9.78 -8.09 -15.76
C SER A 171 10.09 -6.93 -16.72
N GLU A 172 11.09 -7.06 -17.59
CA GLU A 172 11.43 -6.07 -18.62
C GLU A 172 10.21 -5.76 -19.51
N TYR A 173 9.53 -6.79 -20.02
CA TYR A 173 8.34 -6.62 -20.85
C TYR A 173 7.22 -5.85 -20.11
N THR A 174 6.96 -6.17 -18.84
CA THR A 174 5.90 -5.48 -18.09
C THR A 174 6.27 -4.03 -17.77
N TRP A 175 7.54 -3.73 -17.51
CA TRP A 175 8.03 -2.36 -17.33
C TRP A 175 7.97 -1.55 -18.63
N GLU A 176 8.29 -2.16 -19.77
CA GLU A 176 8.13 -1.53 -21.09
C GLU A 176 6.67 -1.14 -21.34
N ARG A 177 5.74 -2.09 -21.13
CA ARG A 177 4.29 -1.86 -21.26
C ARG A 177 3.76 -0.79 -20.30
N TYR A 178 4.29 -0.75 -19.08
CA TYR A 178 3.98 0.32 -18.13
C TYR A 178 4.52 1.67 -18.63
N GLY A 179 5.70 1.68 -19.19
CA GLY A 179 6.25 2.87 -19.85
C GLY A 179 5.35 3.39 -20.98
N ASP A 180 4.80 2.51 -21.82
CA ASP A 180 3.84 2.88 -22.89
C ASP A 180 2.55 3.49 -22.31
N TYR A 181 2.04 2.91 -21.21
CA TYR A 181 0.90 3.47 -20.49
C TYR A 181 1.17 4.90 -20.00
N LEU A 182 2.33 5.12 -19.34
CA LEU A 182 2.74 6.44 -18.86
C LEU A 182 2.94 7.45 -19.99
N GLU A 183 3.50 7.01 -21.13
CA GLU A 183 3.65 7.84 -22.32
C GLU A 183 2.27 8.27 -22.88
N GLY A 184 1.29 7.37 -22.85
CA GLY A 184 -0.09 7.69 -23.19
C GLY A 184 -0.76 8.71 -22.26
N LEU A 185 -0.35 8.80 -20.99
CA LEU A 185 -0.88 9.77 -20.02
C LEU A 185 -0.28 11.18 -20.19
N GLY A 186 1.00 11.30 -20.48
CA GLY A 186 1.69 12.60 -20.42
C GLY A 186 2.91 12.73 -21.32
N GLY A 187 3.10 11.81 -22.29
CA GLY A 187 4.20 11.84 -23.24
C GLY A 187 5.51 11.29 -22.69
N LYS A 188 6.55 11.35 -23.51
CA LYS A 188 7.86 10.74 -23.23
C LYS A 188 8.55 11.30 -21.98
N ASP A 189 8.44 12.59 -21.74
CA ASP A 189 9.04 13.23 -20.56
C ASP A 189 8.34 12.78 -19.28
N TYR A 190 7.03 12.61 -19.30
CA TYR A 190 6.27 12.06 -18.18
C TYR A 190 6.64 10.60 -17.89
N ARG A 191 6.70 9.76 -18.93
CA ARG A 191 7.20 8.38 -18.85
C ARG A 191 8.58 8.35 -18.17
N LYS A 192 9.53 9.14 -18.70
CA LYS A 192 10.88 9.20 -18.14
C LYS A 192 10.87 9.62 -16.67
N LYS A 193 10.19 10.71 -16.34
CA LYS A 193 10.09 11.22 -14.97
C LYS A 193 9.57 10.18 -13.99
N VAL A 194 8.50 9.45 -14.35
CA VAL A 194 7.89 8.45 -13.47
C VAL A 194 8.82 7.23 -13.31
N LEU A 195 9.39 6.71 -14.40
CA LEU A 195 10.30 5.57 -14.33
C LEU A 195 11.60 5.89 -13.58
N ASP A 196 12.13 7.10 -13.71
CA ASP A 196 13.31 7.55 -12.98
C ASP A 196 13.07 7.54 -11.46
N TYR A 197 11.94 8.07 -10.97
CA TYR A 197 11.69 8.05 -9.53
C TYR A 197 11.38 6.64 -9.02
N VAL A 198 10.66 5.81 -9.79
CA VAL A 198 10.45 4.39 -9.44
C VAL A 198 11.80 3.68 -9.27
N ALA A 199 12.73 3.89 -10.20
CA ALA A 199 14.06 3.30 -10.10
C ALA A 199 14.83 3.78 -8.86
N MET A 200 14.66 5.03 -8.42
CA MET A 200 15.31 5.58 -7.23
C MET A 200 14.63 5.19 -5.91
N GLU A 201 13.30 5.12 -5.89
CA GLU A 201 12.55 4.97 -4.63
C GLU A 201 12.06 3.56 -4.36
N ASP A 202 11.78 2.77 -5.40
CA ASP A 202 11.06 1.53 -5.26
C ASP A 202 11.96 0.29 -5.40
N SER A 203 11.61 -0.75 -4.68
CA SER A 203 12.25 -2.07 -4.73
C SER A 203 11.17 -3.17 -4.65
N PRO A 204 10.22 -3.18 -5.61
CA PRO A 204 9.09 -4.09 -5.57
C PRO A 204 9.55 -5.54 -5.62
N ARG A 205 8.80 -6.42 -4.98
CA ARG A 205 8.94 -7.88 -5.10
C ARG A 205 7.82 -8.44 -5.98
N SER A 206 8.06 -9.61 -6.54
CA SER A 206 7.02 -10.30 -7.30
C SER A 206 5.83 -10.65 -6.41
N MET A 207 4.67 -10.85 -7.03
CA MET A 207 3.48 -11.30 -6.30
C MET A 207 3.70 -12.67 -5.67
N ASN A 208 4.36 -13.59 -6.37
CA ASN A 208 4.65 -14.93 -5.84
C ASN A 208 5.54 -14.85 -4.59
N TYR A 209 6.61 -14.04 -4.62
CA TYR A 209 7.45 -13.78 -3.45
C TYR A 209 6.62 -13.32 -2.24
N GLN A 210 5.73 -12.35 -2.45
CA GLN A 210 4.91 -11.80 -1.38
C GLN A 210 3.89 -12.80 -0.83
N LEU A 211 3.24 -13.60 -1.69
CA LEU A 211 2.31 -14.65 -1.27
C LEU A 211 3.02 -15.77 -0.50
N ASP A 212 4.22 -16.16 -0.93
CA ASP A 212 5.01 -17.18 -0.24
C ASP A 212 5.53 -16.63 1.10
N LEU A 213 5.90 -15.35 1.16
CA LEU A 213 6.27 -14.70 2.40
C LEU A 213 5.08 -14.63 3.39
N MET A 214 3.86 -14.32 2.90
CA MET A 214 2.65 -14.39 3.74
C MET A 214 2.48 -15.78 4.35
N LYS A 215 2.58 -16.84 3.55
CA LYS A 215 2.51 -18.24 4.04
C LYS A 215 3.62 -18.53 5.04
N LYS A 216 4.85 -18.12 4.75
CA LYS A 216 6.04 -18.30 5.62
C LYS A 216 5.84 -17.70 7.01
N VAL A 217 5.23 -16.51 7.11
CA VAL A 217 4.98 -15.85 8.39
C VAL A 217 3.72 -16.34 9.12
N GLY A 218 2.88 -17.17 8.49
CA GLY A 218 1.78 -17.89 9.13
C GLY A 218 0.37 -17.63 8.60
N PHE A 219 0.18 -16.81 7.54
CA PHE A 219 -1.13 -16.65 6.92
C PHE A 219 -1.63 -17.99 6.37
N GLN A 220 -2.84 -18.38 6.77
CA GLN A 220 -3.40 -19.71 6.43
C GLN A 220 -3.98 -19.74 5.01
N LYS A 221 -4.56 -18.63 4.57
CA LYS A 221 -5.17 -18.48 3.25
C LYS A 221 -4.66 -17.21 2.61
N VAL A 222 -4.16 -17.33 1.39
CA VAL A 222 -3.69 -16.21 0.58
C VAL A 222 -4.35 -16.25 -0.78
N GLU A 223 -4.85 -15.11 -1.24
CA GLU A 223 -5.64 -15.02 -2.47
C GLU A 223 -5.19 -13.84 -3.33
N ILE A 224 -5.21 -14.05 -4.64
CA ILE A 224 -5.02 -13.00 -5.64
C ILE A 224 -6.40 -12.48 -6.03
N LEU A 225 -6.62 -11.18 -5.90
CA LEU A 225 -7.87 -10.54 -6.27
C LEU A 225 -7.78 -9.89 -7.65
N HIS A 226 -6.61 -9.35 -7.99
CA HIS A 226 -6.35 -8.71 -9.27
C HIS A 226 -4.85 -8.68 -9.60
N LYS A 227 -4.51 -8.76 -10.88
CA LYS A 227 -3.16 -8.51 -11.38
C LYS A 227 -3.23 -7.92 -12.78
N ASN A 228 -2.59 -6.79 -12.98
CA ASN A 228 -2.40 -6.20 -14.31
C ASN A 228 -0.98 -5.64 -14.42
N MET A 229 -0.17 -6.28 -15.29
CA MET A 229 1.25 -5.96 -15.50
C MET A 229 2.06 -5.88 -14.20
N CYS A 230 2.51 -4.68 -13.82
CA CYS A 230 3.29 -4.43 -12.61
C CYS A 230 2.44 -3.95 -11.41
N PHE A 231 1.12 -4.13 -11.43
CA PHE A 231 0.24 -3.82 -10.32
C PHE A 231 -0.55 -5.05 -9.89
N GLY A 232 -0.74 -5.21 -8.59
CA GLY A 232 -1.48 -6.33 -8.02
C GLY A 232 -2.30 -5.97 -6.81
N ALA A 233 -3.44 -6.68 -6.64
CA ALA A 233 -4.26 -6.66 -5.45
C ALA A 233 -4.41 -8.08 -4.92
N PHE A 234 -4.05 -8.32 -3.67
CA PHE A 234 -4.01 -9.65 -3.06
C PHE A 234 -4.02 -9.51 -1.54
N GLY A 235 -4.12 -10.63 -0.85
CA GLY A 235 -4.10 -10.59 0.61
C GLY A 235 -4.19 -11.96 1.24
N GLY A 236 -4.33 -11.98 2.56
CA GLY A 236 -4.44 -13.24 3.31
C GLY A 236 -5.12 -13.08 4.66
N ILE A 237 -5.49 -14.23 5.23
CA ILE A 237 -6.20 -14.36 6.51
C ILE A 237 -5.27 -15.04 7.52
N LYS A 238 -5.17 -14.44 8.71
CA LYS A 238 -4.42 -14.99 9.86
C LYS A 238 -5.13 -16.15 10.52
#